data_33f3b24649705230aedf5b0f5cf94bfc
#
_entry.id   33f3b24649705230aedf5b0f5cf94bfc
#
_cell.length_a   1.000
_cell.length_b   1.000
_cell.length_c   1.000
_cell.angle_alpha   90.00
_cell.angle_beta   90.00
_cell.angle_gamma   90.00
#
_symmetry.space_group_name_H-M   'P 1'
#
loop_
_entity.id
_entity.type
_entity.pdbx_description
1 polymer ?
#
loop_
_entity_poly.entity_id
_entity_poly.type
_entity_poly.pdbx_seq_one_letter_code
_entity_poly.pdbx_strand_id
1 'polypeptide(L)'
;VPAVGQVRLRLRTDQHVADLHGPTLCEVATPEQVDTVLDRLGPDPLRPDSDPDAAWARISRSSRTIGELLMDQAVLAGVGNVYRSEVLFRHRLSPFTEGRMLRRASWHLIWDDLERLMPLGVTTGRIVTVEDQVVEVEAALGRGEVPHLTERSSSVYRRAGMPCPACGSKVRTRVVAGRNLFWCGRCQRRR
;
A
#
# COMPACT_ATOMS: atom_id res chain seq x y z
N VAL A 1 5.40 4.04 -30.34
CA VAL A 1 6.26 4.56 -29.28
C VAL A 1 7.42 3.58 -29.11
N PRO A 2 8.70 4.01 -29.13
CA PRO A 2 9.83 3.14 -28.88
C PRO A 2 9.84 2.60 -27.46
N ALA A 3 10.43 1.41 -27.25
CA ALA A 3 10.60 0.83 -25.92
C ALA A 3 11.64 1.66 -25.13
N VAL A 4 11.34 1.94 -23.86
CA VAL A 4 12.25 2.66 -22.95
C VAL A 4 12.77 1.70 -21.89
N GLY A 5 14.09 1.53 -21.79
CA GLY A 5 14.72 0.62 -20.84
C GLY A 5 14.54 -0.87 -21.15
N GLN A 6 14.70 -1.72 -20.13
CA GLN A 6 14.51 -3.19 -20.27
C GLN A 6 13.03 -3.54 -20.20
N VAL A 7 12.43 -3.83 -21.33
CA VAL A 7 11.05 -4.34 -21.44
C VAL A 7 11.07 -5.86 -21.43
N ARG A 8 10.29 -6.48 -20.53
CA ARG A 8 10.16 -7.92 -20.40
C ARG A 8 9.04 -8.48 -21.27
N LEU A 9 7.95 -7.75 -21.38
CA LEU A 9 6.81 -8.07 -22.23
C LEU A 9 6.25 -6.76 -22.78
N ARG A 10 5.96 -6.72 -24.07
CA ARG A 10 5.23 -5.64 -24.73
C ARG A 10 3.94 -6.18 -25.34
N LEU A 11 2.82 -5.64 -24.91
CA LEU A 11 1.53 -5.87 -25.53
C LEU A 11 1.17 -4.65 -26.37
N ARG A 12 0.69 -4.89 -27.58
CA ARG A 12 0.35 -3.83 -28.53
C ARG A 12 -1.00 -4.08 -29.18
N THR A 13 -1.81 -3.06 -29.22
CA THR A 13 -3.01 -2.96 -30.07
C THR A 13 -2.81 -1.82 -31.08
N ASP A 14 -3.79 -1.57 -31.92
CA ASP A 14 -3.75 -0.45 -32.89
C ASP A 14 -3.70 0.92 -32.19
N GLN A 15 -4.23 1.02 -30.96
CA GLN A 15 -4.38 2.26 -30.22
C GLN A 15 -3.51 2.37 -28.97
N HIS A 16 -3.06 1.24 -28.38
CA HIS A 16 -2.37 1.21 -27.10
C HIS A 16 -1.13 0.33 -27.13
N VAL A 17 -0.15 0.72 -26.30
CA VAL A 17 1.04 -0.08 -26.00
C VAL A 17 1.19 -0.20 -24.49
N ALA A 18 1.38 -1.41 -23.97
CA ALA A 18 1.69 -1.68 -22.58
C ALA A 18 3.05 -2.39 -22.49
N ASP A 19 3.96 -1.81 -21.72
CA ASP A 19 5.30 -2.35 -21.47
C ASP A 19 5.41 -2.83 -20.03
N LEU A 20 5.80 -4.10 -19.85
CA LEU A 20 6.09 -4.69 -18.53
C LEU A 20 7.57 -4.55 -18.20
N HIS A 21 7.87 -3.85 -17.12
CA HIS A 21 9.23 -3.61 -16.63
C HIS A 21 9.47 -4.28 -15.29
N GLY A 22 10.60 -4.99 -15.16
CA GLY A 22 11.09 -5.53 -13.89
C GLY A 22 10.14 -6.47 -13.15
N PRO A 23 9.37 -7.36 -13.82
CA PRO A 23 8.54 -8.33 -13.14
C PRO A 23 9.41 -9.35 -12.40
N THR A 24 8.95 -9.81 -11.24
CA THR A 24 9.57 -10.93 -10.53
C THR A 24 9.36 -12.24 -11.28
N LEU A 25 8.19 -12.39 -11.93
CA LEU A 25 7.80 -13.52 -12.76
C LEU A 25 7.09 -12.99 -14.02
N CYS A 26 7.39 -13.58 -15.16
CA CYS A 26 6.71 -13.32 -16.43
C CYS A 26 6.76 -14.60 -17.27
N GLU A 27 5.65 -15.31 -17.30
CA GLU A 27 5.47 -16.58 -18.01
C GLU A 27 4.07 -16.70 -18.59
N VAL A 28 3.88 -17.62 -19.52
CA VAL A 28 2.56 -18.05 -19.98
C VAL A 28 2.10 -19.16 -19.04
N ALA A 29 1.02 -18.89 -18.30
CA ALA A 29 0.51 -19.80 -17.28
C ALA A 29 -0.79 -20.47 -17.72
N THR A 30 -1.00 -21.72 -17.28
CA THR A 30 -2.31 -22.38 -17.36
C THR A 30 -3.26 -21.84 -16.30
N PRO A 31 -4.60 -22.01 -16.43
CA PRO A 31 -5.56 -21.62 -15.40
C PRO A 31 -5.19 -22.17 -14.00
N GLU A 32 -4.78 -23.42 -13.90
CA GLU A 32 -4.41 -24.09 -12.64
C GLU A 32 -3.16 -23.48 -12.01
N GLN A 33 -2.22 -23.00 -12.82
CA GLN A 33 -1.04 -22.28 -12.35
C GLN A 33 -1.42 -20.88 -11.83
N VAL A 34 -2.38 -20.21 -12.49
CA VAL A 34 -2.94 -18.94 -12.01
C VAL A 34 -3.62 -19.13 -10.66
N ASP A 35 -4.48 -20.15 -10.52
CA ASP A 35 -5.14 -20.48 -9.26
C ASP A 35 -4.11 -20.73 -8.13
N THR A 36 -3.05 -21.49 -8.43
CA THR A 36 -1.94 -21.72 -7.49
C THR A 36 -1.28 -20.42 -7.01
N VAL A 37 -1.17 -19.42 -7.89
CA VAL A 37 -0.63 -18.09 -7.50
C VAL A 37 -1.63 -17.34 -6.63
N LEU A 38 -2.91 -17.35 -7.00
CA LEU A 38 -3.99 -16.68 -6.27
C LEU A 38 -4.16 -17.25 -4.86
N ASP A 39 -4.09 -18.56 -4.70
CA ASP A 39 -4.21 -19.27 -3.42
C ASP A 39 -3.10 -18.89 -2.41
N ARG A 40 -1.98 -18.37 -2.88
CA ARG A 40 -0.88 -17.91 -2.03
C ARG A 40 -1.08 -16.48 -1.51
N LEU A 41 -2.00 -15.73 -2.11
CA LEU A 41 -2.25 -14.35 -1.72
C LEU A 41 -3.03 -14.31 -0.40
N GLY A 42 -2.76 -13.28 0.38
CA GLY A 42 -3.57 -12.93 1.54
C GLY A 42 -4.86 -12.22 1.11
N PRO A 43 -5.74 -11.90 2.07
CA PRO A 43 -6.93 -11.09 1.78
C PRO A 43 -6.54 -9.74 1.17
N ASP A 44 -7.38 -9.26 0.25
CA ASP A 44 -7.19 -8.00 -0.48
C ASP A 44 -8.27 -7.00 -0.07
N PRO A 45 -7.93 -5.82 0.50
CA PRO A 45 -8.90 -4.81 0.91
C PRO A 45 -9.79 -4.26 -0.22
N LEU A 46 -9.41 -4.49 -1.49
CA LEU A 46 -10.26 -4.13 -2.64
C LEU A 46 -11.38 -5.13 -2.92
N ARG A 47 -11.35 -6.29 -2.31
CA ARG A 47 -12.35 -7.34 -2.51
C ARG A 47 -13.41 -7.30 -1.40
N PRO A 48 -14.70 -7.19 -1.73
CA PRO A 48 -15.77 -7.11 -0.73
C PRO A 48 -15.95 -8.40 0.08
N ASP A 49 -15.42 -9.53 -0.42
CA ASP A 49 -15.47 -10.84 0.20
C ASP A 49 -14.21 -11.17 1.04
N SER A 50 -13.30 -10.20 1.19
CA SER A 50 -12.06 -10.39 1.95
C SER A 50 -12.30 -10.32 3.47
N ASP A 51 -11.66 -11.25 4.18
CA ASP A 51 -11.73 -11.33 5.64
C ASP A 51 -10.48 -10.73 6.30
N PRO A 52 -10.58 -9.61 7.03
CA PRO A 52 -9.48 -9.02 7.78
C PRO A 52 -8.89 -9.96 8.83
N ASP A 53 -9.71 -10.87 9.38
CA ASP A 53 -9.25 -11.80 10.40
C ASP A 53 -8.34 -12.90 9.84
N ALA A 54 -8.43 -13.21 8.56
CA ALA A 54 -7.49 -14.11 7.89
C ALA A 54 -6.06 -13.52 7.85
N ALA A 55 -5.91 -12.22 7.62
CA ALA A 55 -4.62 -11.53 7.75
C ALA A 55 -4.20 -11.42 9.22
N TRP A 56 -5.13 -11.07 10.11
CA TRP A 56 -4.86 -10.97 11.54
C TRP A 56 -4.31 -12.27 12.12
N ALA A 57 -4.85 -13.43 11.74
CA ALA A 57 -4.39 -14.73 12.20
C ALA A 57 -2.90 -14.99 11.87
N ARG A 58 -2.40 -14.43 10.76
CA ARG A 58 -0.98 -14.48 10.37
C ARG A 58 -0.15 -13.42 11.10
N ILE A 59 -0.65 -12.20 11.20
CA ILE A 59 0.01 -11.06 11.84
C ILE A 59 0.23 -11.35 13.33
N SER A 60 -0.80 -11.74 14.06
CA SER A 60 -0.78 -11.90 15.53
C SER A 60 0.16 -12.99 16.04
N ARG A 61 0.59 -13.90 15.18
CA ARG A 61 1.56 -14.96 15.51
C ARG A 61 2.99 -14.66 15.07
N SER A 62 3.20 -13.55 14.36
CA SER A 62 4.48 -13.25 13.73
C SER A 62 5.38 -12.39 14.62
N SER A 63 6.66 -12.77 14.70
CA SER A 63 7.73 -11.94 15.27
C SER A 63 8.28 -10.92 14.26
N ARG A 64 7.88 -10.99 12.98
CA ARG A 64 8.23 -9.99 11.98
C ARG A 64 7.51 -8.68 12.30
N THR A 65 8.11 -7.57 11.86
CA THR A 65 7.54 -6.24 12.10
C THR A 65 6.31 -5.99 11.22
N ILE A 66 5.38 -5.17 11.70
CA ILE A 66 4.20 -4.79 10.92
C ILE A 66 4.57 -4.12 9.59
N GLY A 67 5.68 -3.37 9.57
CA GLY A 67 6.22 -2.80 8.36
C GLY A 67 6.69 -3.83 7.32
N GLU A 68 7.12 -5.02 7.73
CA GLU A 68 7.44 -6.14 6.84
C GLU A 68 6.18 -6.89 6.41
N LEU A 69 5.28 -7.16 7.36
CA LEU A 69 4.06 -7.94 7.13
C LEU A 69 3.12 -7.27 6.13
N LEU A 70 2.97 -5.92 6.18
CA LEU A 70 2.18 -5.18 5.21
C LEU A 70 2.73 -5.20 3.78
N MET A 71 3.98 -5.63 3.57
CA MET A 71 4.57 -5.81 2.23
C MET A 71 4.51 -7.25 1.73
N ASP A 72 4.16 -8.18 2.61
CA ASP A 72 4.07 -9.60 2.27
C ASP A 72 2.70 -9.90 1.67
N GLN A 73 2.68 -10.12 0.35
CA GLN A 73 1.44 -10.36 -0.38
C GLN A 73 0.71 -11.65 0.07
N ALA A 74 1.42 -12.56 0.73
CA ALA A 74 0.80 -13.72 1.34
C ALA A 74 0.07 -13.37 2.65
N VAL A 75 0.41 -12.26 3.31
CA VAL A 75 -0.27 -11.76 4.51
C VAL A 75 -1.41 -10.83 4.14
N LEU A 76 -1.14 -9.90 3.22
CA LEU A 76 -2.06 -8.86 2.80
C LEU A 76 -1.80 -8.51 1.33
N ALA A 77 -2.72 -8.88 0.44
CA ALA A 77 -2.58 -8.61 -0.98
C ALA A 77 -2.87 -7.14 -1.31
N GLY A 78 -2.33 -6.68 -2.44
CA GLY A 78 -2.59 -5.34 -2.99
C GLY A 78 -1.84 -4.19 -2.32
N VAL A 79 -1.39 -4.35 -1.09
CA VAL A 79 -0.72 -3.27 -0.35
C VAL A 79 0.74 -3.14 -0.79
N GLY A 80 1.12 -1.92 -1.16
CA GLY A 80 2.47 -1.57 -1.57
C GLY A 80 3.15 -0.59 -0.60
N ASN A 81 4.36 -0.19 -0.98
CA ASN A 81 5.24 0.62 -0.13
C ASN A 81 4.67 2.00 0.26
N VAL A 82 3.82 2.59 -0.60
CA VAL A 82 3.16 3.87 -0.28
C VAL A 82 2.15 3.64 0.84
N TYR A 83 1.18 2.76 0.62
CA TYR A 83 0.17 2.44 1.63
C TYR A 83 0.79 1.99 2.95
N ARG A 84 1.79 1.09 2.93
CA ARG A 84 2.53 0.68 4.13
C ARG A 84 3.02 1.87 4.95
N SER A 85 3.67 2.82 4.31
CA SER A 85 4.25 3.97 5.00
C SER A 85 3.18 4.92 5.53
N GLU A 86 2.17 5.21 4.69
CA GLU A 86 1.13 6.20 4.99
C GLU A 86 0.12 5.70 6.03
N VAL A 87 -0.40 4.47 5.92
CA VAL A 87 -1.37 3.95 6.92
C VAL A 87 -0.74 3.80 8.30
N LEU A 88 0.52 3.35 8.38
CA LEU A 88 1.21 3.29 9.67
C LEU A 88 1.43 4.69 10.27
N PHE A 89 1.65 5.72 9.43
CA PHE A 89 1.75 7.09 9.89
C PHE A 89 0.39 7.65 10.36
N ARG A 90 -0.68 7.42 9.61
CA ARG A 90 -2.06 7.85 9.92
C ARG A 90 -2.49 7.33 11.29
N HIS A 91 -2.21 6.06 11.58
CA HIS A 91 -2.55 5.42 12.86
C HIS A 91 -1.44 5.58 13.95
N ARG A 92 -0.39 6.37 13.70
CA ARG A 92 0.73 6.61 14.63
C ARG A 92 1.37 5.32 15.15
N LEU A 93 1.39 4.28 14.32
CA LEU A 93 1.97 2.98 14.65
C LEU A 93 3.42 2.91 14.21
N SER A 94 4.29 2.44 15.12
CA SER A 94 5.68 2.18 14.77
C SER A 94 5.75 1.06 13.74
N PRO A 95 6.40 1.26 12.59
CA PRO A 95 6.59 0.20 11.60
C PRO A 95 7.43 -0.97 12.12
N PHE A 96 8.12 -0.79 13.24
CA PHE A 96 8.99 -1.78 13.88
C PHE A 96 8.30 -2.54 15.03
N THR A 97 7.00 -2.36 15.22
CA THR A 97 6.21 -3.19 16.14
C THR A 97 6.08 -4.58 15.56
N GLU A 98 6.43 -5.62 16.33
CA GLU A 98 6.20 -7.01 15.93
C GLU A 98 4.71 -7.31 15.79
N GLY A 99 4.33 -8.13 14.82
CA GLY A 99 2.94 -8.47 14.57
C GLY A 99 2.23 -9.00 15.82
N ARG A 100 2.90 -9.91 16.56
CA ARG A 100 2.39 -10.48 17.83
C ARG A 100 2.18 -9.46 18.96
N MET A 101 2.78 -8.28 18.85
CA MET A 101 2.63 -7.18 19.81
C MET A 101 1.60 -6.15 19.36
N LEU A 102 1.08 -6.28 18.14
CA LEU A 102 0.03 -5.40 17.63
C LEU A 102 -1.29 -5.74 18.31
N ARG A 103 -2.08 -4.72 18.65
CA ARG A 103 -3.43 -4.91 19.15
C ARG A 103 -4.40 -5.18 18.00
N ARG A 104 -5.34 -6.12 18.18
CA ARG A 104 -6.34 -6.41 17.14
C ARG A 104 -7.11 -5.16 16.69
N ALA A 105 -7.50 -4.30 17.63
CA ALA A 105 -8.15 -3.03 17.30
C ALA A 105 -7.29 -2.13 16.40
N SER A 106 -5.96 -2.09 16.60
CA SER A 106 -5.08 -1.32 15.72
C SER A 106 -4.98 -1.95 14.32
N TRP A 107 -5.08 -3.28 14.22
CA TRP A 107 -5.15 -3.95 12.93
C TRP A 107 -6.43 -3.59 12.18
N HIS A 108 -7.59 -3.64 12.83
CA HIS A 108 -8.86 -3.28 12.19
C HIS A 108 -8.83 -1.82 11.70
N LEU A 109 -8.29 -0.87 12.48
CA LEU A 109 -8.12 0.50 12.02
C LEU A 109 -7.25 0.62 10.76
N ILE A 110 -6.18 -0.20 10.64
CA ILE A 110 -5.37 -0.23 9.41
C ILE A 110 -6.19 -0.80 8.24
N TRP A 111 -6.93 -1.87 8.48
CA TRP A 111 -7.75 -2.52 7.46
C TRP A 111 -8.84 -1.58 6.94
N ASP A 112 -9.63 -1.00 7.83
CA ASP A 112 -10.71 -0.05 7.50
C ASP A 112 -10.16 1.14 6.68
N ASP A 113 -8.98 1.65 7.06
CA ASP A 113 -8.31 2.73 6.33
C ASP A 113 -7.86 2.28 4.92
N LEU A 114 -7.38 1.05 4.76
CA LEU A 114 -7.04 0.49 3.46
C LEU A 114 -8.28 0.27 2.57
N GLU A 115 -9.37 -0.26 3.12
CA GLU A 115 -10.66 -0.40 2.42
C GLU A 115 -11.21 0.95 1.95
N ARG A 116 -10.98 2.02 2.72
CA ARG A 116 -11.35 3.38 2.35
C ARG A 116 -10.44 3.97 1.26
N LEU A 117 -9.12 3.82 1.41
CA LEU A 117 -8.13 4.52 0.58
C LEU A 117 -7.85 3.83 -0.77
N MET A 118 -7.81 2.49 -0.80
CA MET A 118 -7.41 1.77 -2.00
C MET A 118 -8.39 1.94 -3.16
N PRO A 119 -9.73 1.92 -2.96
CA PRO A 119 -10.69 2.22 -4.02
C PRO A 119 -10.54 3.62 -4.62
N LEU A 120 -10.18 4.62 -3.80
CA LEU A 120 -9.91 5.98 -4.30
C LEU A 120 -8.71 5.96 -5.26
N GLY A 121 -7.68 5.16 -4.92
CA GLY A 121 -6.51 4.96 -5.77
C GLY A 121 -6.85 4.32 -7.11
N VAL A 122 -7.75 3.34 -7.12
CA VAL A 122 -8.25 2.70 -8.35
C VAL A 122 -9.01 3.70 -9.21
N THR A 123 -9.95 4.44 -8.62
CA THR A 123 -10.81 5.39 -9.34
C THR A 123 -10.02 6.57 -9.91
N THR A 124 -9.05 7.10 -9.16
CA THR A 124 -8.28 8.29 -9.57
C THR A 124 -7.02 7.96 -10.37
N GLY A 125 -6.63 6.67 -10.44
CA GLY A 125 -5.33 6.23 -10.99
C GLY A 125 -4.12 6.74 -10.18
N ARG A 126 -4.35 7.23 -8.95
CA ARG A 126 -3.30 7.79 -8.07
C ARG A 126 -3.56 7.39 -6.62
N ILE A 127 -2.50 7.08 -5.88
CA ILE A 127 -2.60 6.79 -4.45
C ILE A 127 -2.88 8.10 -3.69
N VAL A 128 -4.00 8.14 -2.98
CA VAL A 128 -4.46 9.27 -2.16
C VAL A 128 -4.48 8.81 -0.71
N THR A 129 -3.72 9.48 0.16
CA THR A 129 -3.55 9.07 1.56
C THR A 129 -3.53 10.25 2.54
N VAL A 130 -3.35 11.47 2.06
CA VAL A 130 -3.43 12.69 2.88
C VAL A 130 -4.89 13.04 3.09
N GLU A 131 -5.31 13.22 4.36
CA GLU A 131 -6.73 13.29 4.73
C GLU A 131 -7.50 14.38 3.98
N ASP A 132 -6.94 15.57 3.84
CA ASP A 132 -7.61 16.67 3.12
C ASP A 132 -7.91 16.28 1.66
N GLN A 133 -6.97 15.60 0.98
CA GLN A 133 -7.19 15.10 -0.37
C GLN A 133 -8.18 13.92 -0.40
N VAL A 134 -8.16 13.05 0.61
CA VAL A 134 -9.11 11.93 0.72
C VAL A 134 -10.53 12.49 0.79
N VAL A 135 -10.78 13.44 1.68
CA VAL A 135 -12.10 14.09 1.84
C VAL A 135 -12.54 14.80 0.55
N GLU A 136 -11.62 15.51 -0.12
CA GLU A 136 -11.91 16.18 -1.39
C GLU A 136 -12.32 15.19 -2.49
N VAL A 137 -11.57 14.08 -2.61
CA VAL A 137 -11.85 13.02 -3.60
C VAL A 137 -13.18 12.33 -3.30
N GLU A 138 -13.43 11.96 -2.05
CA GLU A 138 -14.71 11.34 -1.63
C GLU A 138 -15.90 12.28 -1.91
N ALA A 139 -15.76 13.56 -1.62
CA ALA A 139 -16.80 14.55 -1.89
C ALA A 139 -17.06 14.71 -3.40
N ALA A 140 -16.03 14.75 -4.24
CA ALA A 140 -16.18 14.83 -5.69
C ALA A 140 -16.87 13.57 -6.24
N LEU A 141 -16.45 12.39 -5.81
CA LEU A 141 -17.08 11.12 -6.21
C LEU A 141 -18.55 11.04 -5.76
N GLY A 142 -18.85 11.53 -4.55
CA GLY A 142 -20.23 11.60 -4.05
C GLY A 142 -21.16 12.52 -4.88
N ARG A 143 -20.59 13.49 -5.60
CA ARG A 143 -21.31 14.33 -6.56
C ARG A 143 -21.31 13.79 -8.01
N GLY A 144 -20.69 12.63 -8.25
CA GLY A 144 -20.53 12.06 -9.58
C GLY A 144 -19.49 12.79 -10.44
N GLU A 145 -18.59 13.56 -9.82
CA GLU A 145 -17.55 14.32 -10.49
C GLU A 145 -16.26 13.49 -10.62
N VAL A 146 -15.45 13.78 -11.64
CA VAL A 146 -14.10 13.20 -11.77
C VAL A 146 -13.12 14.01 -10.89
N PRO A 147 -12.52 13.40 -9.86
CA PRO A 147 -11.60 14.14 -8.99
C PRO A 147 -10.34 14.59 -9.72
N HIS A 148 -10.01 15.86 -9.63
CA HIS A 148 -8.78 16.44 -10.18
C HIS A 148 -7.71 16.59 -9.09
N LEU A 149 -6.78 15.65 -9.04
CA LEU A 149 -5.60 15.74 -8.16
C LEU A 149 -4.46 16.42 -8.90
N THR A 150 -4.12 17.64 -8.53
CA THR A 150 -3.04 18.44 -9.15
C THR A 150 -1.66 17.92 -8.77
N GLU A 151 -1.46 17.50 -7.51
CA GLU A 151 -0.18 17.05 -6.99
C GLU A 151 -0.26 15.68 -6.31
N ARG A 152 0.86 14.94 -6.36
CA ARG A 152 1.07 13.76 -5.51
C ARG A 152 1.53 14.24 -4.15
N SER A 153 0.70 14.13 -3.13
CA SER A 153 1.10 14.40 -1.76
C SER A 153 1.16 13.13 -0.92
N SER A 154 2.08 13.15 0.03
CA SER A 154 2.27 12.07 1.00
C SER A 154 2.70 12.70 2.33
N SER A 155 2.31 12.07 3.43
CA SER A 155 2.70 12.53 4.77
C SER A 155 4.15 12.18 5.10
N VAL A 156 4.59 10.97 4.76
CA VAL A 156 5.95 10.47 5.03
C VAL A 156 6.62 9.81 3.83
N TYR A 157 5.87 9.23 2.89
CA TYR A 157 6.43 8.52 1.77
C TYR A 157 7.28 9.43 0.87
N ARG A 158 8.54 9.02 0.59
CA ARG A 158 9.56 9.80 -0.15
C ARG A 158 9.88 11.18 0.43
N ARG A 159 9.62 11.39 1.72
CA ARG A 159 9.90 12.65 2.41
C ARG A 159 11.05 12.56 3.41
N ALA A 160 11.99 11.63 3.23
CA ALA A 160 13.17 11.48 4.09
C ALA A 160 13.90 12.81 4.27
N GLY A 161 14.20 13.19 5.52
CA GLY A 161 14.86 14.46 5.86
C GLY A 161 13.93 15.67 5.90
N MET A 162 12.75 15.62 5.28
CA MET A 162 11.76 16.71 5.30
C MET A 162 11.02 16.75 6.65
N PRO A 163 10.45 17.92 7.03
CA PRO A 163 9.64 18.04 8.24
C PRO A 163 8.36 17.20 8.14
N CYS A 164 8.06 16.48 9.22
CA CYS A 164 6.80 15.76 9.40
C CYS A 164 5.64 16.77 9.46
N PRO A 165 4.54 16.59 8.69
CA PRO A 165 3.43 17.52 8.66
C PRO A 165 2.73 17.62 10.02
N ALA A 166 2.76 16.57 10.85
CA ALA A 166 2.07 16.56 12.14
C ALA A 166 2.91 17.12 13.31
N CYS A 167 4.27 17.06 13.26
CA CYS A 167 5.08 17.42 14.43
C CYS A 167 6.39 18.16 14.11
N GLY A 168 6.68 18.45 12.85
CA GLY A 168 7.89 19.15 12.39
C GLY A 168 9.20 18.34 12.45
N SER A 169 9.22 17.18 13.13
CA SER A 169 10.43 16.34 13.21
C SER A 169 10.79 15.75 11.84
N LYS A 170 12.08 15.56 11.57
CA LYS A 170 12.53 14.98 10.30
C LYS A 170 11.97 13.57 10.07
N VAL A 171 11.36 13.34 8.92
CA VAL A 171 10.96 12.02 8.44
C VAL A 171 12.22 11.16 8.25
N ARG A 172 12.17 9.92 8.71
CA ARG A 172 13.26 8.94 8.63
C ARG A 172 13.01 7.95 7.52
N THR A 173 14.08 7.31 7.05
CA THR A 173 14.01 6.21 6.09
C THR A 173 14.96 5.09 6.47
N ARG A 174 14.58 3.85 6.14
CA ARG A 174 15.39 2.64 6.26
C ARG A 174 14.90 1.59 5.27
N VAL A 175 15.82 0.76 4.77
CA VAL A 175 15.44 -0.40 3.95
C VAL A 175 14.80 -1.46 4.85
N VAL A 176 13.58 -1.87 4.50
CA VAL A 176 12.79 -2.91 5.17
C VAL A 176 12.06 -3.71 4.09
N ALA A 177 12.20 -5.03 4.10
CA ALA A 177 11.65 -5.91 3.06
C ALA A 177 12.05 -5.48 1.62
N GLY A 178 13.33 -5.15 1.43
CA GLY A 178 13.90 -4.76 0.14
C GLY A 178 13.47 -3.39 -0.39
N ARG A 179 12.72 -2.59 0.38
CA ARG A 179 12.24 -1.26 -0.03
C ARG A 179 12.42 -0.21 1.05
N ASN A 180 12.65 1.04 0.63
CA ASN A 180 12.75 2.16 1.56
C ASN A 180 11.42 2.39 2.28
N LEU A 181 11.37 2.10 3.57
CA LEU A 181 10.30 2.48 4.47
C LEU A 181 10.51 3.92 4.94
N PHE A 182 9.44 4.69 5.06
CA PHE A 182 9.45 6.07 5.54
C PHE A 182 8.55 6.21 6.76
N TRP A 183 9.01 6.91 7.81
CA TRP A 183 8.23 7.11 9.03
C TRP A 183 8.69 8.34 9.82
N CYS A 184 7.80 8.86 10.68
CA CYS A 184 8.16 9.88 11.66
C CYS A 184 8.49 9.22 13.01
N GLY A 185 9.76 9.29 13.43
CA GLY A 185 10.18 8.67 14.70
C GLY A 185 9.58 9.29 15.96
N ARG A 186 8.99 10.50 15.86
CA ARG A 186 8.30 11.16 16.98
C ARG A 186 6.82 10.76 17.05
N CYS A 187 6.10 10.74 15.90
CA CYS A 187 4.69 10.39 15.86
C CYS A 187 4.45 8.88 16.01
N GLN A 188 5.36 8.06 15.48
CA GLN A 188 5.24 6.60 15.39
C GLN A 188 6.21 5.91 16.36
N ARG A 189 6.07 6.18 17.66
CA ARG A 189 6.91 5.58 18.69
C ARG A 189 6.53 4.12 18.97
N ARG A 190 7.51 3.27 19.26
CA ARG A 190 7.22 1.98 19.92
C ARG A 190 6.60 2.29 21.29
N ARG A 191 5.44 1.74 21.54
CA ARG A 191 4.81 1.70 22.85
C ARG A 191 5.05 0.34 23.48
#